data_c390604317ba1c9dcd609e5f5e632b43
#
_entry.id   c390604317ba1c9dcd609e5f5e632b43
#
_cell.length_a   1.000
_cell.length_b   1.000
_cell.length_c   1.000
_cell.angle_alpha   90.00
_cell.angle_beta   90.00
_cell.angle_gamma   90.00
#
_symmetry.space_group_name_H-M   'P 1'
#
loop_
_entity.id
_entity.type
_entity.pdbx_description
1 polymer ?
#
loop_
_entity_poly.entity_id
_entity_poly.type
_entity_poly.pdbx_seq_one_letter_code
_entity_poly.pdbx_strand_id
1 'polypeptide(L)'
;QYLESMSQETIKRAFADAKPGHQPKLKDKVPLMRDEECIEFPLDQRTITRRIADESIRFIKESVNEKKPFFVYLANPMPHTPLFVSKDFEGKSAGGIYGDVIEEIDYNTGRVLDALKEHGVDDDTLVIFTSDNGPWLIKGDHGGSAKPLRDGKGSSYEGGQRVPCVMRWPGKIPAETECKEVATAMDMLPTFSAISGIKLPNDLKLEPDGHNIENLIMGGPEEKTPYTTFYYSNNSGVRS
;
A
#
# COMPACT_ATOMS: atom_id res chain seq x y z
N GLN A 1 -4.48 13.91 28.41
CA GLN A 1 -5.39 14.89 29.06
C GLN A 1 -6.43 15.49 28.09
N TYR A 2 -6.13 15.67 26.79
CA TYR A 2 -7.09 16.26 25.84
C TYR A 2 -8.07 15.22 25.25
N LEU A 3 -7.70 13.95 25.20
CA LEU A 3 -8.55 12.85 24.71
C LEU A 3 -9.63 12.44 25.72
N GLU A 4 -9.36 12.62 27.00
CA GLU A 4 -10.33 12.32 28.07
C GLU A 4 -11.53 13.30 28.09
N SER A 5 -11.42 14.44 27.38
CA SER A 5 -12.46 15.48 27.35
C SER A 5 -13.35 15.45 26.10
N MET A 6 -12.99 14.69 25.05
CA MET A 6 -13.80 14.59 23.84
C MET A 6 -14.55 13.27 23.79
N SER A 7 -15.88 13.32 23.89
CA SER A 7 -16.69 12.12 23.75
C SER A 7 -16.57 11.57 22.31
N GLN A 8 -16.69 10.26 22.16
CA GLN A 8 -16.77 9.57 20.84
C GLN A 8 -17.82 10.22 19.92
N GLU A 9 -18.89 10.74 20.51
CA GLU A 9 -19.96 11.44 19.82
C GLU A 9 -19.50 12.79 19.24
N THR A 10 -18.63 13.52 19.94
CA THR A 10 -18.05 14.78 19.45
C THR A 10 -17.12 14.54 18.27
N ILE A 11 -16.35 13.46 18.30
CA ILE A 11 -15.49 13.03 17.19
C ILE A 11 -16.35 12.61 15.98
N LYS A 12 -17.36 11.76 16.19
CA LYS A 12 -18.32 11.35 15.15
C LYS A 12 -19.03 12.55 14.51
N ARG A 13 -19.46 13.55 15.28
CA ARG A 13 -20.06 14.78 14.76
C ARG A 13 -19.08 15.62 13.95
N ALA A 14 -17.85 15.77 14.40
CA ALA A 14 -16.82 16.52 13.66
C ALA A 14 -16.54 15.93 12.26
N PHE A 15 -16.71 14.61 12.08
CA PHE A 15 -16.61 13.93 10.79
C PHE A 15 -17.93 13.93 10.00
N ALA A 16 -19.09 13.82 10.66
CA ALA A 16 -20.40 13.83 10.00
C ALA A 16 -20.75 15.21 9.39
N ASP A 17 -20.29 16.29 10.01
CA ASP A 17 -20.49 17.65 9.52
C ASP A 17 -19.49 18.09 8.43
N ALA A 18 -18.51 17.25 8.11
CA ALA A 18 -17.57 17.49 7.04
C ALA A 18 -18.27 17.30 5.67
N LYS A 19 -18.62 18.40 4.99
CA LYS A 19 -19.07 18.34 3.60
C LYS A 19 -17.97 17.75 2.73
N PRO A 20 -18.29 16.93 1.70
CA PRO A 20 -17.32 16.46 0.72
C PRO A 20 -16.48 17.63 0.19
N GLY A 21 -15.18 17.57 0.33
CA GLY A 21 -14.25 18.63 -0.07
C GLY A 21 -13.96 19.72 0.97
N HIS A 22 -14.63 19.72 2.14
CA HIS A 22 -14.25 20.57 3.27
C HIS A 22 -13.51 19.77 4.31
N GLN A 23 -12.22 20.04 4.48
CA GLN A 23 -11.50 19.54 5.66
C GLN A 23 -12.11 20.18 6.90
N PRO A 24 -12.41 19.41 7.96
CA PRO A 24 -12.85 20.00 9.23
C PRO A 24 -11.80 21.03 9.69
N LYS A 25 -12.26 22.09 10.36
CA LYS A 25 -11.39 23.17 10.91
C LYS A 25 -10.32 22.68 11.92
N LEU A 26 -10.24 21.40 12.15
CA LEU A 26 -9.19 20.67 12.87
C LEU A 26 -7.96 20.47 11.94
N LYS A 27 -7.46 21.57 11.36
CA LYS A 27 -6.24 21.52 10.55
C LYS A 27 -5.19 20.68 11.30
N ASP A 28 -4.68 19.67 10.60
CA ASP A 28 -3.56 18.83 11.02
C ASP A 28 -3.83 17.83 12.16
N LYS A 29 -5.09 17.63 12.55
CA LYS A 29 -5.46 16.66 13.58
C LYS A 29 -6.27 15.54 12.96
N VAL A 30 -5.69 14.36 12.88
CA VAL A 30 -6.38 13.14 12.42
C VAL A 30 -6.50 12.13 13.56
N PRO A 31 -7.61 11.40 13.68
CA PRO A 31 -7.75 10.32 14.64
C PRO A 31 -7.03 9.07 14.16
N LEU A 32 -6.56 8.27 15.09
CA LEU A 32 -6.27 6.87 14.85
C LEU A 32 -7.50 6.06 15.23
N MET A 33 -8.01 5.32 14.28
CA MET A 33 -9.16 4.46 14.47
C MET A 33 -8.73 2.99 14.59
N ARG A 34 -9.43 2.23 15.40
CA ARG A 34 -9.45 0.77 15.38
C ARG A 34 -10.91 0.36 15.23
N ASP A 35 -11.25 -0.26 14.11
CA ASP A 35 -12.63 -0.49 13.72
C ASP A 35 -13.44 0.82 13.77
N GLU A 36 -14.46 0.91 14.60
CA GLU A 36 -15.28 2.11 14.79
C GLU A 36 -14.83 2.99 15.98
N GLU A 37 -13.77 2.60 16.69
CA GLU A 37 -13.30 3.32 17.87
C GLU A 37 -12.11 4.23 17.56
N CYS A 38 -12.19 5.47 18.06
CA CYS A 38 -11.05 6.37 18.06
C CYS A 38 -10.14 6.03 19.24
N ILE A 39 -8.95 5.46 18.94
CA ILE A 39 -8.00 5.03 19.98
C ILE A 39 -6.94 6.09 20.31
N GLU A 40 -6.79 7.09 19.45
CA GLU A 40 -5.89 8.22 19.68
C GLU A 40 -6.32 9.45 18.90
N PHE A 41 -6.30 10.63 19.55
CA PHE A 41 -6.57 11.91 18.90
C PHE A 41 -5.85 13.06 19.62
N PRO A 42 -5.08 13.89 18.93
CA PRO A 42 -4.63 13.69 17.55
C PRO A 42 -3.58 12.57 17.47
N LEU A 43 -3.58 11.84 16.35
CA LEU A 43 -2.55 10.86 16.07
C LEU A 43 -1.17 11.53 16.01
N ASP A 44 -0.15 10.97 16.68
CA ASP A 44 1.23 11.27 16.36
C ASP A 44 1.67 10.55 15.08
N GLN A 45 1.59 11.26 13.95
CA GLN A 45 1.85 10.68 12.63
C GLN A 45 3.29 10.17 12.45
N ARG A 46 4.24 10.61 13.29
CA ARG A 46 5.62 10.11 13.28
C ARG A 46 5.72 8.65 13.72
N THR A 47 4.68 8.11 14.33
CA THR A 47 4.64 6.73 14.82
C THR A 47 3.89 5.78 13.89
N ILE A 48 3.17 6.29 12.88
CA ILE A 48 2.16 5.51 12.15
C ILE A 48 2.77 4.37 11.35
N THR A 49 3.89 4.59 10.65
CA THR A 49 4.56 3.57 9.84
C THR A 49 4.92 2.35 10.68
N ARG A 50 5.53 2.57 11.85
CA ARG A 50 5.84 1.49 12.78
C ARG A 50 4.60 0.80 13.33
N ARG A 51 3.58 1.57 13.73
CA ARG A 51 2.36 1.02 14.35
C ARG A 51 1.57 0.13 13.39
N ILE A 52 1.50 0.51 12.11
CA ILE A 52 0.87 -0.32 11.08
C ILE A 52 1.61 -1.65 10.91
N ALA A 53 2.94 -1.62 10.89
CA ALA A 53 3.75 -2.83 10.86
C ALA A 53 3.57 -3.68 12.12
N ASP A 54 3.55 -3.08 13.31
CA ASP A 54 3.31 -3.77 14.58
C ASP A 54 1.95 -4.50 14.58
N GLU A 55 0.89 -3.85 14.11
CA GLU A 55 -0.44 -4.46 13.99
C GLU A 55 -0.48 -5.58 12.95
N SER A 56 0.23 -5.41 11.82
CA SER A 56 0.34 -6.47 10.81
C SER A 56 1.04 -7.70 11.36
N ILE A 57 2.16 -7.51 12.07
CA ILE A 57 2.91 -8.59 12.73
C ILE A 57 2.04 -9.30 13.78
N ARG A 58 1.31 -8.54 14.61
CA ARG A 58 0.39 -9.08 15.58
C ARG A 58 -0.68 -9.95 14.93
N PHE A 59 -1.32 -9.45 13.85
CA PHE A 59 -2.36 -10.17 13.14
C PHE A 59 -1.84 -11.46 12.48
N ILE A 60 -0.65 -11.42 11.87
CA ILE A 60 0.01 -12.61 11.31
C ILE A 60 0.21 -13.66 12.42
N LYS A 61 0.81 -13.27 13.53
CA LYS A 61 1.04 -14.14 14.67
C LYS A 61 -0.24 -14.80 15.19
N GLU A 62 -1.30 -14.01 15.37
CA GLU A 62 -2.60 -14.51 15.83
C GLU A 62 -3.19 -15.52 14.83
N SER A 63 -3.16 -15.19 13.54
CA SER A 63 -3.67 -16.07 12.48
C SER A 63 -2.91 -17.41 12.43
N VAL A 64 -1.59 -17.37 12.56
CA VAL A 64 -0.77 -18.59 12.61
C VAL A 64 -1.11 -19.43 13.84
N ASN A 65 -1.23 -18.84 15.02
CA ASN A 65 -1.60 -19.54 16.24
C ASN A 65 -2.99 -20.19 16.14
N GLU A 66 -3.93 -19.54 15.45
CA GLU A 66 -5.27 -20.04 15.20
C GLU A 66 -5.34 -21.00 14.00
N LYS A 67 -4.21 -21.24 13.31
CA LYS A 67 -4.12 -22.04 12.08
C LYS A 67 -5.10 -21.57 10.99
N LYS A 68 -5.26 -20.27 10.87
CA LYS A 68 -6.10 -19.63 9.86
C LYS A 68 -5.24 -18.99 8.75
N PRO A 69 -5.66 -19.08 7.49
CA PRO A 69 -5.07 -18.26 6.45
C PRO A 69 -5.32 -16.79 6.74
N PHE A 70 -4.44 -15.93 6.25
CA PHE A 70 -4.58 -14.48 6.44
C PHE A 70 -4.40 -13.72 5.12
N PHE A 71 -5.02 -12.56 5.08
CA PHE A 71 -4.80 -11.53 4.08
C PHE A 71 -4.53 -10.21 4.79
N VAL A 72 -3.42 -9.57 4.48
CA VAL A 72 -3.04 -8.27 5.03
C VAL A 72 -2.89 -7.26 3.91
N TYR A 73 -3.68 -6.20 3.94
CA TYR A 73 -3.49 -5.02 3.09
C TYR A 73 -2.89 -3.90 3.94
N LEU A 74 -1.56 -3.77 3.88
CA LEU A 74 -0.81 -2.79 4.64
C LEU A 74 -0.76 -1.48 3.88
N ALA A 75 -1.81 -0.65 4.03
CA ALA A 75 -1.94 0.65 3.39
C ALA A 75 -1.15 1.71 4.18
N ASN A 76 0.15 1.82 3.90
CA ASN A 76 0.98 2.82 4.57
C ASN A 76 0.62 4.23 4.07
N PRO A 77 0.31 5.20 4.94
CA PRO A 77 0.01 6.57 4.54
C PRO A 77 1.26 7.32 4.04
N MET A 78 2.45 6.90 4.41
CA MET A 78 3.71 7.41 3.89
C MET A 78 4.10 6.67 2.60
N PRO A 79 4.75 7.34 1.64
CA PRO A 79 5.35 8.68 1.66
C PRO A 79 4.44 9.81 1.15
N HIS A 80 3.12 9.73 1.31
CA HIS A 80 2.23 10.84 0.96
C HIS A 80 2.48 12.07 1.86
N THR A 81 2.50 13.25 1.26
CA THR A 81 2.69 14.51 2.00
C THR A 81 1.45 14.91 2.81
N PRO A 82 1.62 15.53 4.00
CA PRO A 82 2.89 15.93 4.63
C PRO A 82 3.68 14.73 5.16
N LEU A 83 5.01 14.79 5.02
CA LEU A 83 5.89 13.71 5.44
C LEU A 83 6.11 13.73 6.96
N PHE A 84 6.00 12.56 7.56
CA PHE A 84 6.32 12.33 8.96
C PHE A 84 7.23 11.12 9.09
N VAL A 85 8.23 11.22 9.92
CA VAL A 85 9.21 10.17 10.17
C VAL A 85 9.49 10.09 11.67
N SER A 86 9.81 8.90 12.17
CA SER A 86 10.18 8.73 13.55
C SER A 86 11.59 9.30 13.81
N LYS A 87 11.87 9.60 15.09
CA LYS A 87 13.19 10.10 15.52
C LYS A 87 14.33 9.14 15.18
N ASP A 88 14.01 7.85 15.07
CA ASP A 88 15.01 6.83 14.75
C ASP A 88 15.51 6.92 13.31
N PHE A 89 14.78 7.58 12.42
CA PHE A 89 15.12 7.75 11.00
C PHE A 89 15.36 9.21 10.62
N GLU A 90 14.93 10.17 11.42
CA GLU A 90 15.02 11.60 11.14
C GLU A 90 16.48 12.04 10.89
N GLY A 91 16.72 12.63 9.72
CA GLY A 91 18.03 13.19 9.33
C GLY A 91 19.11 12.15 9.00
N LYS A 92 18.76 10.88 8.76
CA LYS A 92 19.74 9.83 8.48
C LYS A 92 19.99 9.60 6.99
N SER A 93 18.96 9.79 6.17
CA SER A 93 19.06 9.54 4.73
C SER A 93 19.73 10.71 4.00
N ALA A 94 20.56 10.40 3.01
CA ALA A 94 21.09 11.38 2.06
C ALA A 94 20.01 12.01 1.17
N GLY A 95 18.83 11.38 1.08
CA GLY A 95 17.65 11.85 0.35
C GLY A 95 16.75 12.81 1.12
N GLY A 96 17.22 13.35 2.26
CA GLY A 96 16.45 14.23 3.13
C GLY A 96 15.23 13.52 3.73
N ILE A 97 14.22 14.30 4.14
CA ILE A 97 13.04 13.74 4.82
C ILE A 97 12.29 12.70 3.99
N TYR A 98 12.27 12.83 2.65
CA TYR A 98 11.66 11.81 1.80
C TYR A 98 12.43 10.50 1.88
N GLY A 99 13.75 10.57 1.83
CA GLY A 99 14.64 9.41 2.01
C GLY A 99 14.47 8.77 3.39
N ASP A 100 14.42 9.57 4.46
CA ASP A 100 14.20 9.09 5.83
C ASP A 100 12.90 8.27 5.93
N VAL A 101 11.83 8.78 5.32
CA VAL A 101 10.52 8.11 5.29
C VAL A 101 10.58 6.79 4.51
N ILE A 102 11.27 6.76 3.37
CA ILE A 102 11.43 5.52 2.58
C ILE A 102 12.25 4.48 3.36
N GLU A 103 13.32 4.89 4.02
CA GLU A 103 14.14 4.00 4.86
C GLU A 103 13.33 3.45 6.04
N GLU A 104 12.45 4.24 6.65
CA GLU A 104 11.55 3.76 7.71
C GLU A 104 10.51 2.76 7.18
N ILE A 105 9.96 2.97 5.98
CA ILE A 105 9.05 2.01 5.32
C ILE A 105 9.79 0.70 5.03
N ASP A 106 10.98 0.78 4.45
CA ASP A 106 11.80 -0.38 4.11
C ASP A 106 12.13 -1.21 5.36
N TYR A 107 12.61 -0.55 6.41
CA TYR A 107 12.89 -1.20 7.69
C TYR A 107 11.66 -1.93 8.27
N ASN A 108 10.51 -1.28 8.28
CA ASN A 108 9.28 -1.88 8.80
C ASN A 108 8.74 -2.99 7.90
N THR A 109 8.95 -2.91 6.59
CA THR A 109 8.70 -4.03 5.66
C THR A 109 9.58 -5.23 6.01
N GLY A 110 10.87 -5.00 6.25
CA GLY A 110 11.79 -6.04 6.72
C GLY A 110 11.30 -6.73 8.00
N ARG A 111 10.79 -5.98 8.98
CA ARG A 111 10.20 -6.54 10.21
C ARG A 111 9.01 -7.47 9.94
N VAL A 112 8.15 -7.12 8.99
CA VAL A 112 7.04 -7.99 8.59
C VAL A 112 7.56 -9.27 7.94
N LEU A 113 8.54 -9.18 7.05
CA LEU A 113 9.18 -10.35 6.42
C LEU A 113 9.85 -11.25 7.47
N ASP A 114 10.51 -10.68 8.46
CA ASP A 114 11.14 -11.45 9.53
C ASP A 114 10.10 -12.17 10.40
N ALA A 115 8.96 -11.54 10.65
CA ALA A 115 7.85 -12.20 11.35
C ALA A 115 7.27 -13.40 10.59
N LEU A 116 7.18 -13.33 9.25
CA LEU A 116 6.77 -14.49 8.43
C LEU A 116 7.72 -15.67 8.59
N LYS A 117 9.04 -15.40 8.58
CA LYS A 117 10.07 -16.42 8.81
C LYS A 117 10.01 -16.98 10.23
N GLU A 118 9.93 -16.11 11.24
CA GLU A 118 9.86 -16.49 12.66
C GLU A 118 8.68 -17.43 12.94
N HIS A 119 7.55 -17.17 12.28
CA HIS A 119 6.36 -17.99 12.43
C HIS A 119 6.26 -19.17 11.45
N GLY A 120 7.26 -19.37 10.61
CA GLY A 120 7.36 -20.54 9.72
C GLY A 120 6.34 -20.54 8.57
N VAL A 121 5.85 -19.37 8.16
CA VAL A 121 4.87 -19.21 7.08
C VAL A 121 5.41 -18.45 5.87
N ASP A 122 6.71 -18.21 5.83
CA ASP A 122 7.37 -17.45 4.78
C ASP A 122 7.22 -18.09 3.38
N ASP A 123 7.38 -19.41 3.29
CA ASP A 123 7.25 -20.18 2.04
C ASP A 123 5.79 -20.32 1.57
N ASP A 124 4.83 -20.07 2.46
CA ASP A 124 3.40 -20.16 2.18
C ASP A 124 2.74 -18.78 2.01
N THR A 125 3.54 -17.71 1.95
CA THR A 125 3.03 -16.34 1.87
C THR A 125 3.53 -15.62 0.62
N LEU A 126 2.59 -15.18 -0.24
CA LEU A 126 2.87 -14.20 -1.29
C LEU A 126 2.93 -12.80 -0.69
N VAL A 127 4.07 -12.14 -0.81
CA VAL A 127 4.27 -10.75 -0.40
C VAL A 127 4.42 -9.88 -1.64
N ILE A 128 3.63 -8.80 -1.69
CA ILE A 128 3.66 -7.80 -2.76
C ILE A 128 3.96 -6.44 -2.15
N PHE A 129 5.04 -5.80 -2.58
CA PHE A 129 5.36 -4.42 -2.27
C PHE A 129 5.15 -3.56 -3.51
N THR A 130 4.27 -2.57 -3.43
CA THR A 130 3.95 -1.70 -4.56
C THR A 130 3.49 -0.32 -4.08
N SER A 131 3.17 0.56 -5.00
CA SER A 131 2.59 1.88 -4.75
C SER A 131 1.27 2.03 -5.51
N ASP A 132 0.45 2.99 -5.10
CA ASP A 132 -0.85 3.29 -5.72
C ASP A 132 -0.73 4.19 -6.96
N ASN A 133 0.29 5.03 -7.03
CA ASN A 133 0.55 5.98 -8.13
C ASN A 133 1.98 6.51 -8.11
N GLY A 134 2.35 7.20 -9.18
CA GLY A 134 3.66 7.83 -9.30
C GLY A 134 3.89 8.99 -8.32
N PRO A 135 5.11 9.52 -8.26
CA PRO A 135 5.52 10.56 -7.32
C PRO A 135 4.82 11.91 -7.59
N TRP A 136 4.59 12.67 -6.53
CA TRP A 136 3.94 13.98 -6.63
C TRP A 136 4.96 15.10 -6.86
N LEU A 137 5.41 15.24 -8.11
CA LEU A 137 6.55 16.09 -8.51
C LEU A 137 6.43 17.56 -8.09
N ILE A 138 5.21 18.11 -8.03
CA ILE A 138 5.00 19.52 -7.60
C ILE A 138 5.35 19.77 -6.13
N LYS A 139 5.63 18.71 -5.34
CA LYS A 139 6.06 18.81 -3.94
C LYS A 139 7.58 18.92 -3.79
N GLY A 140 8.32 19.02 -4.91
CA GLY A 140 9.77 19.13 -4.88
C GLY A 140 10.42 17.97 -4.11
N ASP A 141 11.30 18.29 -3.19
CA ASP A 141 12.05 17.30 -2.40
C ASP A 141 11.18 16.39 -1.52
N HIS A 142 9.90 16.74 -1.35
CA HIS A 142 8.92 15.91 -0.62
C HIS A 142 8.09 15.02 -1.55
N GLY A 143 8.30 15.06 -2.85
CA GLY A 143 7.46 14.40 -3.84
C GLY A 143 8.03 13.12 -4.44
N GLY A 144 9.30 12.82 -4.21
CA GLY A 144 9.98 11.69 -4.83
C GLY A 144 10.36 11.95 -6.30
N SER A 145 10.69 10.88 -7.03
CA SER A 145 11.13 10.95 -8.43
C SER A 145 10.63 9.75 -9.23
N ALA A 146 10.12 9.99 -10.43
CA ALA A 146 9.76 8.94 -11.38
C ALA A 146 10.87 8.67 -12.43
N LYS A 147 12.00 9.36 -12.38
CA LYS A 147 13.06 9.23 -13.40
C LYS A 147 13.48 7.78 -13.60
N PRO A 148 13.70 7.34 -14.85
CA PRO A 148 13.71 8.12 -16.10
C PRO A 148 12.33 8.30 -16.76
N LEU A 149 11.22 7.90 -16.10
CA LEU A 149 9.87 7.98 -16.64
C LEU A 149 9.40 9.43 -16.74
N ARG A 150 8.55 9.70 -17.73
CA ARG A 150 8.00 11.04 -17.95
C ARG A 150 6.88 11.31 -16.95
N ASP A 151 6.90 12.54 -16.35
CA ASP A 151 5.86 13.08 -15.49
C ASP A 151 5.69 12.32 -14.16
N GLY A 152 4.56 12.49 -13.48
CA GLY A 152 4.27 11.94 -12.16
C GLY A 152 2.78 11.86 -11.86
N LYS A 153 2.43 11.76 -10.57
CA LYS A 153 1.06 11.63 -10.05
C LYS A 153 0.09 12.57 -10.76
N GLY A 154 -1.04 12.01 -11.20
CA GLY A 154 -2.12 12.74 -11.86
C GLY A 154 -1.97 12.85 -13.37
N SER A 155 -0.89 12.30 -13.97
CA SER A 155 -0.73 12.26 -15.41
C SER A 155 -0.99 10.87 -15.98
N SER A 156 -1.33 10.80 -17.29
CA SER A 156 -1.45 9.54 -18.03
C SER A 156 -0.12 9.05 -18.62
N TYR A 157 0.99 9.74 -18.34
CA TYR A 157 2.33 9.28 -18.72
C TYR A 157 2.86 8.22 -17.75
N GLU A 158 3.90 7.49 -18.18
CA GLU A 158 4.50 6.41 -17.43
C GLU A 158 4.84 6.78 -15.97
N GLY A 159 5.41 7.98 -15.76
CA GLY A 159 5.77 8.41 -14.39
C GLY A 159 4.58 8.64 -13.47
N GLY A 160 3.37 8.78 -14.02
CA GLY A 160 2.15 8.90 -13.21
C GLY A 160 1.49 7.57 -12.87
N GLN A 161 1.67 6.58 -13.74
CA GLN A 161 0.92 5.31 -13.71
C GLN A 161 1.79 4.11 -13.34
N ARG A 162 3.03 4.07 -13.85
CA ARG A 162 3.94 2.97 -13.59
C ARG A 162 4.63 3.14 -12.25
N VAL A 163 4.46 2.17 -11.40
CA VAL A 163 4.96 2.16 -10.01
C VAL A 163 5.93 1.00 -9.78
N PRO A 164 6.81 1.08 -8.78
CA PRO A 164 7.58 -0.08 -8.34
C PRO A 164 6.65 -1.19 -7.93
N CYS A 165 7.00 -2.42 -8.32
CA CYS A 165 6.30 -3.62 -7.84
C CYS A 165 7.33 -4.73 -7.62
N VAL A 166 7.43 -5.22 -6.39
CA VAL A 166 8.28 -6.35 -6.02
C VAL A 166 7.40 -7.43 -5.43
N MET A 167 7.48 -8.62 -6.00
CA MET A 167 6.72 -9.78 -5.53
C MET A 167 7.69 -10.85 -5.02
N ARG A 168 7.35 -11.45 -3.90
CA ARG A 168 8.16 -12.48 -3.26
C ARG A 168 7.27 -13.61 -2.76
N TRP A 169 7.59 -14.84 -3.19
CA TRP A 169 7.01 -16.06 -2.67
C TRP A 169 8.06 -17.18 -2.78
N PRO A 170 8.79 -17.48 -1.71
CA PRO A 170 9.85 -18.48 -1.76
C PRO A 170 9.34 -19.83 -2.28
N GLY A 171 10.11 -20.45 -3.15
CA GLY A 171 9.76 -21.74 -3.75
C GLY A 171 8.65 -21.69 -4.82
N LYS A 172 8.06 -20.52 -5.07
CA LYS A 172 7.00 -20.32 -6.10
C LYS A 172 7.43 -19.31 -7.16
N ILE A 173 7.91 -18.15 -6.74
CA ILE A 173 8.43 -17.13 -7.64
C ILE A 173 9.93 -17.31 -7.76
N PRO A 174 10.48 -17.46 -8.98
CA PRO A 174 11.92 -17.55 -9.17
C PRO A 174 12.64 -16.31 -8.63
N ALA A 175 13.69 -16.53 -7.84
CA ALA A 175 14.47 -15.40 -7.31
C ALA A 175 15.25 -14.68 -8.42
N GLU A 176 15.53 -13.38 -8.19
CA GLU A 176 16.34 -12.55 -9.10
C GLU A 176 15.79 -12.45 -10.54
N THR A 177 14.49 -12.60 -10.71
CA THR A 177 13.82 -12.45 -12.00
C THR A 177 13.22 -11.06 -12.16
N GLU A 178 13.15 -10.58 -13.40
CA GLU A 178 12.51 -9.34 -13.80
C GLU A 178 11.41 -9.65 -14.81
N CYS A 179 10.17 -9.21 -14.52
CA CYS A 179 9.05 -9.27 -15.45
C CYS A 179 8.84 -7.88 -16.06
N LYS A 180 8.83 -7.80 -17.40
CA LYS A 180 8.62 -6.55 -18.17
C LYS A 180 7.23 -6.42 -18.74
N GLU A 181 6.39 -7.41 -18.50
CA GLU A 181 5.02 -7.47 -18.97
C GLU A 181 4.12 -6.52 -18.16
N VAL A 182 3.07 -6.02 -18.81
CA VAL A 182 2.09 -5.15 -18.15
C VAL A 182 1.27 -5.96 -17.15
N ALA A 183 1.22 -5.49 -15.92
CA ALA A 183 0.33 -5.93 -14.87
C ALA A 183 -0.25 -4.72 -14.15
N THR A 184 -1.43 -4.85 -13.60
CA THR A 184 -2.16 -3.73 -12.99
C THR A 184 -2.68 -4.08 -11.59
N ALA A 185 -3.05 -3.06 -10.81
CA ALA A 185 -3.69 -3.29 -9.51
C ALA A 185 -5.04 -4.01 -9.65
N MET A 186 -5.71 -3.90 -10.80
CA MET A 186 -6.98 -4.60 -11.07
C MET A 186 -6.79 -6.12 -11.14
N ASP A 187 -5.60 -6.59 -11.52
CA ASP A 187 -5.28 -8.01 -11.63
C ASP A 187 -5.16 -8.71 -10.27
N MET A 188 -5.00 -7.95 -9.20
CA MET A 188 -4.78 -8.52 -7.87
C MET A 188 -5.99 -9.34 -7.40
N LEU A 189 -7.22 -8.85 -7.56
CA LEU A 189 -8.42 -9.56 -7.11
C LEU A 189 -8.62 -10.91 -7.80
N PRO A 190 -8.65 -11.02 -9.14
CA PRO A 190 -8.79 -12.33 -9.81
C PRO A 190 -7.59 -13.24 -9.56
N THR A 191 -6.38 -12.70 -9.43
CA THR A 191 -5.19 -13.50 -9.12
C THR A 191 -5.23 -14.06 -7.70
N PHE A 192 -5.60 -13.28 -6.70
CA PHE A 192 -5.73 -13.77 -5.32
C PHE A 192 -6.86 -14.82 -5.21
N SER A 193 -7.95 -14.63 -5.94
CA SER A 193 -9.01 -15.63 -6.04
C SER A 193 -8.47 -16.97 -6.59
N ALA A 194 -7.68 -16.94 -7.65
CA ALA A 194 -7.08 -18.13 -8.24
C ALA A 194 -6.09 -18.82 -7.29
N ILE A 195 -5.13 -18.07 -6.75
CA ILE A 195 -4.08 -18.58 -5.85
C ILE A 195 -4.66 -19.17 -4.57
N SER A 196 -5.68 -18.52 -3.99
CA SER A 196 -6.32 -19.00 -2.76
C SER A 196 -7.35 -20.12 -2.97
N GLY A 197 -7.76 -20.36 -4.21
CA GLY A 197 -8.86 -21.28 -4.54
C GLY A 197 -10.24 -20.76 -4.13
N ILE A 198 -10.34 -19.51 -3.66
CA ILE A 198 -11.61 -18.87 -3.28
C ILE A 198 -12.25 -18.27 -4.53
N LYS A 199 -13.41 -18.79 -4.90
CA LYS A 199 -14.14 -18.26 -6.05
C LYS A 199 -14.74 -16.89 -5.75
N LEU A 200 -14.64 -15.99 -6.71
CA LEU A 200 -15.37 -14.72 -6.63
C LEU A 200 -16.89 -14.98 -6.62
N PRO A 201 -17.66 -14.17 -5.90
CA PRO A 201 -19.12 -14.30 -5.86
C PRO A 201 -19.73 -14.23 -7.28
N ASN A 202 -20.67 -15.13 -7.58
CA ASN A 202 -21.35 -15.16 -8.88
C ASN A 202 -22.32 -13.99 -9.11
N ASP A 203 -22.63 -13.25 -8.05
CA ASP A 203 -23.55 -12.11 -8.02
C ASP A 203 -22.83 -10.76 -8.03
N LEU A 204 -21.55 -10.74 -8.37
CA LEU A 204 -20.85 -9.48 -8.62
C LEU A 204 -21.61 -8.71 -9.70
N LYS A 205 -22.01 -7.49 -9.38
CA LYS A 205 -22.76 -6.62 -10.31
C LYS A 205 -21.96 -6.24 -11.56
N LEU A 206 -20.64 -6.31 -11.46
CA LEU A 206 -19.69 -6.04 -12.54
C LEU A 206 -18.62 -7.13 -12.52
N GLU A 207 -18.24 -7.59 -13.69
CA GLU A 207 -17.06 -8.45 -13.84
C GLU A 207 -15.80 -7.63 -13.48
N PRO A 208 -14.80 -8.24 -12.82
CA PRO A 208 -13.53 -7.56 -12.58
C PRO A 208 -12.86 -7.14 -13.90
N ASP A 209 -12.37 -5.91 -13.96
CA ASP A 209 -11.64 -5.41 -15.15
C ASP A 209 -10.24 -6.04 -15.30
N GLY A 210 -9.71 -6.63 -14.23
CA GLY A 210 -8.40 -7.27 -14.20
C GLY A 210 -8.45 -8.75 -14.61
N HIS A 211 -7.28 -9.30 -14.84
CA HIS A 211 -7.06 -10.68 -15.25
C HIS A 211 -6.34 -11.48 -14.17
N ASN A 212 -6.53 -12.80 -14.16
CA ASN A 212 -5.64 -13.67 -13.38
C ASN A 212 -4.25 -13.71 -14.04
N ILE A 213 -3.26 -13.21 -13.34
CA ILE A 213 -1.85 -13.16 -13.77
C ILE A 213 -0.96 -14.12 -12.97
N GLU A 214 -1.52 -15.16 -12.37
CA GLU A 214 -0.78 -16.16 -11.59
C GLU A 214 0.38 -16.76 -12.39
N ASN A 215 0.17 -17.13 -13.65
CA ASN A 215 1.22 -17.65 -14.51
C ASN A 215 2.33 -16.62 -14.77
N LEU A 216 1.96 -15.36 -14.96
CA LEU A 216 2.92 -14.28 -15.14
C LEU A 216 3.80 -14.07 -13.89
N ILE A 217 3.22 -14.23 -12.70
CA ILE A 217 3.94 -14.09 -11.43
C ILE A 217 4.85 -15.30 -11.17
N MET A 218 4.37 -16.52 -11.44
CA MET A 218 5.07 -17.75 -11.08
C MET A 218 5.85 -18.38 -12.24
N GLY A 219 5.43 -18.14 -13.47
CA GLY A 219 6.00 -18.80 -14.66
C GLY A 219 7.33 -18.22 -15.13
N GLY A 220 7.71 -17.05 -14.65
CA GLY A 220 8.97 -16.40 -15.01
C GLY A 220 8.91 -15.56 -16.29
N PRO A 221 10.07 -15.22 -16.88
CA PRO A 221 10.19 -14.17 -17.91
C PRO A 221 9.59 -14.54 -19.29
N GLU A 222 9.26 -15.80 -19.53
CA GLU A 222 8.67 -16.26 -20.81
C GLU A 222 7.15 -16.07 -20.87
N GLU A 223 6.50 -15.88 -19.74
CA GLU A 223 5.05 -15.67 -19.68
C GLU A 223 4.68 -14.28 -20.20
N LYS A 224 3.52 -14.19 -20.82
CA LYS A 224 3.03 -12.96 -21.44
C LYS A 224 1.81 -12.41 -20.73
N THR A 225 1.75 -11.08 -20.72
CA THR A 225 0.57 -10.36 -20.22
C THR A 225 -0.68 -10.72 -21.01
N PRO A 226 -1.86 -10.81 -20.36
CA PRO A 226 -3.13 -10.94 -21.05
C PRO A 226 -3.54 -9.67 -21.81
N TYR A 227 -2.88 -8.55 -21.56
CA TYR A 227 -3.19 -7.27 -22.20
C TYR A 227 -2.57 -7.16 -23.60
N THR A 228 -3.38 -7.01 -24.64
CA THR A 228 -2.93 -6.63 -25.99
C THR A 228 -2.79 -5.13 -26.14
N THR A 229 -3.59 -4.37 -25.41
CA THR A 229 -3.55 -2.91 -25.35
C THR A 229 -4.02 -2.49 -23.97
N PHE A 230 -3.32 -1.53 -23.38
CA PHE A 230 -3.71 -0.94 -22.10
C PHE A 230 -3.88 0.57 -22.24
N TYR A 231 -4.99 1.10 -21.75
CA TYR A 231 -5.33 2.51 -21.84
C TYR A 231 -5.09 3.23 -20.52
N TYR A 232 -4.19 4.20 -20.54
CA TYR A 232 -4.00 5.13 -19.44
C TYR A 232 -4.94 6.32 -19.60
N SER A 233 -5.75 6.59 -18.59
CA SER A 233 -6.65 7.73 -18.61
C SER A 233 -6.50 8.60 -17.37
N ASN A 234 -6.72 9.88 -17.55
CA ASN A 234 -6.90 10.85 -16.47
C ASN A 234 -7.89 11.93 -16.91
N ASN A 235 -8.16 12.91 -16.04
CA ASN A 235 -9.08 14.00 -16.34
C ASN A 235 -8.67 14.87 -17.57
N SER A 236 -7.45 14.73 -18.08
CA SER A 236 -6.90 15.52 -19.17
C SER A 236 -6.78 14.76 -20.49
N GLY A 237 -7.00 13.45 -20.49
CA GLY A 237 -6.89 12.64 -21.71
C GLY A 237 -6.68 11.15 -21.49
N VAL A 238 -6.62 10.44 -22.60
CA VAL A 238 -6.36 8.99 -22.69
C VAL A 238 -5.09 8.76 -23.50
N ARG A 239 -4.28 7.78 -23.08
CA ARG A 239 -3.08 7.30 -23.79
C ARG A 239 -3.09 5.77 -23.81
N SER A 240 -2.65 5.18 -24.89
CA SER A 240 -2.37 3.74 -25.05
C SER A 240 -0.88 3.49 -25.23
#